data_ea5041bb1c11050841097494c543bf55
#
_entry.id   ea5041bb1c11050841097494c543bf55
#
_cell.length_a   1.000
_cell.length_b   1.000
_cell.length_c   1.000
_cell.angle_alpha   90.00
_cell.angle_beta   90.00
_cell.angle_gamma   90.00
#
_symmetry.space_group_name_H-M   'P 1'
#
loop_
_entity.id
_entity.type
_entity.pdbx_description
1 polymer ?
#
loop_
_entity_poly.entity_id
_entity_poly.type
_entity_poly.pdbx_seq_one_letter_code
_entity_poly.pdbx_strand_id
1 'polypeptide(L)'
;MKRLIGIGICCGILILACSDRQRRNPLDPQAEDPQYDVLRPLRALALDSQVELRWDFSHFVDIEGYRLYRRSSGSEWGPLTGILDAGTRTYIDTDVQNGTRYEYRLGLVVEDQGERFSGDSIWAIPGAELAWIADRSTGLVWKISSDARSTHFAQGRFPDLADIAIDASDRSCWVSDRYFAGLYRIDSTGDLSTFTALVEEPGELEIDAESRIGWLIDTAHSRVVWFSLDAADSLEVEVVDASFASPVALAAQPGGCWIADQSQGRVIFYQTDGGRQVEVGGLEEPMQLAAGASEEVWLLIDEGRGLLRLDRSGETLGVDLPFAMALSISVDRKTGACWVLGEQNIAVFSALGSLEQHWTEVSEGTRLFYDPVHRRIWISSANALWKLTDQGEALTRLDGFSSIIRIVVDPGRG
;
A
#
# COMPACT_ATOMS: atom_id res chain seq x y z
N MET A 1 -65.02 39.73 30.94
CA MET A 1 -65.00 40.12 29.50
C MET A 1 -63.83 39.34 28.84
N LYS A 2 -64.17 38.27 28.10
CA LYS A 2 -63.91 38.11 26.66
C LYS A 2 -62.49 38.35 26.25
N ARG A 3 -61.70 37.37 25.62
CA ARG A 3 -61.90 36.45 24.50
C ARG A 3 -60.66 35.56 24.43
N LEU A 4 -60.72 34.28 24.33
CA LEU A 4 -60.71 33.46 23.12
C LEU A 4 -59.92 34.02 21.91
N ILE A 5 -58.94 33.22 21.47
CA ILE A 5 -58.39 33.01 20.13
C ILE A 5 -56.93 32.61 20.36
N GLY A 6 -56.38 31.54 19.92
CA GLY A 6 -56.72 30.58 18.89
C GLY A 6 -55.69 29.47 18.87
N ILE A 7 -56.20 28.31 18.75
CA ILE A 7 -55.49 27.08 18.42
C ILE A 7 -55.15 27.15 16.93
N GLY A 8 -53.96 26.87 16.59
CA GLY A 8 -53.59 26.65 15.19
C GLY A 8 -52.20 27.17 14.89
N ILE A 9 -51.23 26.30 14.86
CA ILE A 9 -50.02 26.19 14.08
C ILE A 9 -49.06 25.31 14.90
N CYS A 10 -49.31 24.04 14.85
CA CYS A 10 -48.34 23.04 15.29
C CYS A 10 -48.49 21.75 14.46
N CYS A 11 -48.55 21.92 13.12
CA CYS A 11 -48.59 20.79 12.18
C CYS A 11 -47.72 21.00 10.92
N GLY A 12 -46.69 21.81 11.00
CA GLY A 12 -45.87 22.16 9.82
C GLY A 12 -44.38 21.91 9.88
N ILE A 13 -43.86 21.31 10.97
CA ILE A 13 -42.39 21.14 11.13
C ILE A 13 -41.97 19.67 11.28
N LEU A 14 -42.81 18.73 10.94
CA LEU A 14 -42.47 17.30 11.06
C LEU A 14 -42.21 16.60 9.72
N ILE A 15 -42.08 17.32 8.61
CA ILE A 15 -41.83 16.71 7.29
C ILE A 15 -40.45 17.05 6.72
N LEU A 16 -39.67 17.92 7.36
CA LEU A 16 -38.31 18.25 6.89
C LEU A 16 -37.17 17.53 7.64
N ALA A 17 -37.49 16.68 8.58
CA ALA A 17 -36.44 15.93 9.33
C ALA A 17 -36.19 14.51 8.80
N CYS A 18 -36.83 14.09 7.70
CA CYS A 18 -36.61 12.75 7.13
C CYS A 18 -35.80 12.73 5.82
N SER A 19 -35.33 13.87 5.31
CA SER A 19 -34.59 13.89 4.06
C SER A 19 -33.06 13.94 4.23
N ASP A 20 -32.54 14.06 5.45
CA ASP A 20 -31.11 14.21 5.70
C ASP A 20 -30.55 13.13 6.64
N ARG A 21 -31.21 11.99 6.72
CA ARG A 21 -30.50 10.79 7.16
C ARG A 21 -29.63 10.34 6.00
N GLN A 22 -28.33 10.70 6.06
CA GLN A 22 -27.32 10.01 5.27
C GLN A 22 -27.70 8.53 5.27
N ARG A 23 -27.91 7.97 4.08
CA ARG A 23 -28.23 6.56 3.88
C ARG A 23 -27.01 5.73 4.30
N ARG A 24 -26.88 5.50 5.60
CA ARG A 24 -25.84 4.68 6.23
C ARG A 24 -26.27 3.24 6.40
N ASN A 25 -27.32 2.82 5.74
CA ASN A 25 -27.71 1.42 5.74
C ASN A 25 -26.77 0.65 4.80
N PRO A 26 -25.94 -0.25 5.31
CA PRO A 26 -25.05 -1.05 4.49
C PRO A 26 -25.76 -1.97 3.49
N LEU A 27 -27.07 -2.10 3.55
CA LEU A 27 -27.91 -2.85 2.61
C LEU A 27 -28.61 -1.95 1.57
N ASP A 28 -28.36 -0.63 1.58
CA ASP A 28 -28.89 0.29 0.58
C ASP A 28 -27.97 0.27 -0.65
N PRO A 29 -28.42 -0.24 -1.82
CA PRO A 29 -27.60 -0.26 -3.03
C PRO A 29 -27.26 1.13 -3.59
N GLN A 30 -27.79 2.20 -2.98
CA GLN A 30 -27.51 3.59 -3.30
C GLN A 30 -26.72 4.33 -2.20
N ALA A 31 -26.18 3.61 -1.21
CA ALA A 31 -25.29 4.21 -0.22
C ALA A 31 -23.97 4.63 -0.89
N GLU A 32 -23.73 5.93 -0.97
CA GLU A 32 -22.54 6.54 -1.57
C GLU A 32 -21.35 6.60 -0.60
N ASP A 33 -21.15 5.65 0.31
CA ASP A 33 -20.03 5.68 1.23
C ASP A 33 -18.89 4.77 0.76
N PRO A 34 -17.80 5.33 0.19
CA PRO A 34 -16.66 4.55 -0.30
C PRO A 34 -15.92 3.78 0.80
N GLN A 35 -16.09 4.14 2.08
CA GLN A 35 -15.48 3.46 3.22
C GLN A 35 -16.12 2.09 3.52
N TYR A 36 -17.29 1.81 2.96
CA TYR A 36 -18.02 0.56 3.13
C TYR A 36 -18.13 -0.27 1.85
N ASP A 37 -17.07 -0.32 1.06
CA ASP A 37 -16.92 -1.32 -0.01
C ASP A 37 -16.92 -2.78 0.54
N VAL A 38 -17.09 -2.89 1.86
CA VAL A 38 -17.33 -4.13 2.63
C VAL A 38 -18.59 -4.90 2.18
N LEU A 39 -19.47 -4.28 1.39
CA LEU A 39 -20.80 -4.83 1.10
C LEU A 39 -21.07 -5.11 -0.39
N ARG A 40 -20.08 -5.06 -1.24
CA ARG A 40 -20.25 -5.69 -2.55
C ARG A 40 -20.37 -7.19 -2.33
N PRO A 41 -21.44 -7.80 -2.81
CA PRO A 41 -21.73 -9.21 -2.52
C PRO A 41 -20.64 -10.16 -3.02
N LEU A 42 -19.93 -9.80 -4.07
CA LEU A 42 -18.81 -10.57 -4.62
C LEU A 42 -17.65 -9.62 -4.94
N ARG A 43 -16.43 -10.01 -4.56
CA ARG A 43 -15.19 -9.28 -4.83
C ARG A 43 -14.18 -10.21 -5.49
N ALA A 44 -13.30 -9.63 -6.29
CA ALA A 44 -12.18 -10.34 -6.89
C ALA A 44 -10.89 -9.59 -6.61
N LEU A 45 -9.86 -10.30 -6.18
CA LEU A 45 -8.50 -9.82 -6.10
C LEU A 45 -7.68 -10.59 -7.15
N ALA A 46 -7.18 -9.87 -8.14
CA ALA A 46 -6.30 -10.43 -9.16
C ALA A 46 -4.89 -10.60 -8.60
N LEU A 47 -4.38 -11.82 -8.66
CA LEU A 47 -3.07 -12.23 -8.17
C LEU A 47 -2.29 -12.96 -9.27
N ASP A 48 -1.05 -13.37 -8.98
CA ASP A 48 -0.23 -14.12 -9.92
C ASP A 48 -0.84 -15.49 -10.21
N SER A 49 -1.27 -15.69 -11.47
CA SER A 49 -1.87 -16.94 -11.98
C SER A 49 -3.05 -17.43 -11.15
N GLN A 50 -3.74 -16.53 -10.46
CA GLN A 50 -4.92 -16.84 -9.67
C GLN A 50 -5.81 -15.61 -9.44
N VAL A 51 -7.08 -15.86 -9.11
CA VAL A 51 -8.04 -14.83 -8.67
C VAL A 51 -8.66 -15.29 -7.35
N GLU A 52 -8.48 -14.49 -6.31
CA GLU A 52 -9.16 -14.71 -5.04
C GLU A 52 -10.54 -14.06 -5.10
N LEU A 53 -11.58 -14.83 -4.84
CA LEU A 53 -12.97 -14.41 -4.77
C LEU A 53 -13.42 -14.42 -3.32
N ARG A 54 -14.06 -13.33 -2.87
CA ARG A 54 -14.60 -13.20 -1.52
C ARG A 54 -16.03 -12.67 -1.59
N TRP A 55 -16.89 -13.16 -0.67
CA TRP A 55 -18.27 -12.70 -0.54
C TRP A 55 -18.75 -12.82 0.90
N ASP A 56 -19.75 -12.02 1.25
CA ASP A 56 -20.42 -12.12 2.53
C ASP A 56 -21.94 -11.93 2.36
N PHE A 57 -22.67 -12.98 2.65
CA PHE A 57 -24.12 -13.03 2.70
C PHE A 57 -24.63 -13.58 4.03
N SER A 58 -23.87 -13.39 5.10
CA SER A 58 -24.21 -13.87 6.46
C SER A 58 -25.54 -13.35 6.98
N HIS A 59 -26.09 -12.30 6.36
CA HIS A 59 -27.40 -11.72 6.74
C HIS A 59 -28.59 -12.32 6.02
N PHE A 60 -28.37 -13.20 5.05
CA PHE A 60 -29.45 -13.88 4.37
C PHE A 60 -29.76 -15.22 5.06
N VAL A 61 -31.01 -15.45 5.37
CA VAL A 61 -31.53 -16.73 5.87
C VAL A 61 -31.88 -17.65 4.70
N ASP A 62 -31.87 -18.95 4.91
CA ASP A 62 -32.29 -19.98 3.96
C ASP A 62 -31.34 -20.20 2.75
N ILE A 63 -30.06 -19.79 2.85
CA ILE A 63 -29.05 -20.14 1.86
C ILE A 63 -28.52 -21.55 2.14
N GLU A 64 -28.74 -22.48 1.19
CA GLU A 64 -28.17 -23.83 1.22
C GLU A 64 -26.70 -23.86 0.79
N GLY A 65 -26.29 -22.94 -0.08
CA GLY A 65 -24.95 -22.86 -0.57
C GLY A 65 -24.73 -21.80 -1.64
N TYR A 66 -23.52 -21.82 -2.19
CA TYR A 66 -23.10 -20.90 -3.24
C TYR A 66 -22.58 -21.65 -4.45
N ARG A 67 -22.70 -21.06 -5.64
CA ARG A 67 -22.02 -21.52 -6.85
C ARG A 67 -21.38 -20.35 -7.57
N LEU A 68 -20.11 -20.49 -7.91
CA LEU A 68 -19.39 -19.53 -8.71
C LEU A 68 -19.48 -19.87 -10.18
N TYR A 69 -19.62 -18.84 -11.00
CA TYR A 69 -19.59 -18.90 -12.45
C TYR A 69 -18.47 -18.04 -12.97
N ARG A 70 -17.83 -18.48 -14.03
CA ARG A 70 -16.76 -17.77 -14.72
C ARG A 70 -17.00 -17.76 -16.23
N ARG A 71 -16.51 -16.70 -16.88
CA ARG A 71 -16.25 -16.66 -18.31
C ARG A 71 -14.97 -15.88 -18.60
N SER A 72 -14.28 -16.20 -19.69
CA SER A 72 -13.25 -15.35 -20.29
C SER A 72 -13.88 -14.48 -21.38
N SER A 73 -13.12 -13.49 -21.89
CA SER A 73 -13.59 -12.60 -22.94
C SER A 73 -14.03 -13.41 -24.18
N GLY A 74 -15.28 -13.19 -24.61
CA GLY A 74 -15.87 -13.89 -25.76
C GLY A 74 -16.37 -15.30 -25.52
N SER A 75 -16.33 -15.82 -24.27
CA SER A 75 -16.90 -17.14 -23.93
C SER A 75 -18.25 -17.02 -23.22
N GLU A 76 -19.00 -18.12 -23.23
CA GLU A 76 -20.24 -18.25 -22.47
C GLU A 76 -19.98 -18.45 -20.97
N TRP A 77 -20.99 -18.14 -20.13
CA TRP A 77 -20.93 -18.41 -18.71
C TRP A 77 -20.93 -19.91 -18.43
N GLY A 78 -19.93 -20.38 -17.70
CA GLY A 78 -19.84 -21.75 -17.20
C GLY A 78 -19.74 -21.81 -15.67
N PRO A 79 -20.25 -22.89 -15.04
CA PRO A 79 -20.03 -23.09 -13.61
C PRO A 79 -18.54 -23.31 -13.35
N LEU A 80 -17.98 -22.52 -12.44
CA LEU A 80 -16.60 -22.65 -11.96
C LEU A 80 -16.52 -23.69 -10.83
N THR A 81 -17.57 -23.76 -10.01
CA THR A 81 -17.63 -24.68 -8.86
C THR A 81 -18.88 -25.53 -8.90
N GLY A 82 -18.90 -26.62 -8.12
CA GLY A 82 -20.12 -27.22 -7.62
C GLY A 82 -20.84 -26.29 -6.63
N ILE A 83 -21.80 -26.80 -5.87
CA ILE A 83 -22.41 -26.07 -4.76
C ILE A 83 -21.41 -26.11 -3.60
N LEU A 84 -20.99 -24.92 -3.16
CA LEU A 84 -20.16 -24.68 -1.99
C LEU A 84 -21.06 -24.55 -0.76
N ASP A 85 -20.56 -24.94 0.41
CA ASP A 85 -21.33 -24.85 1.66
C ASP A 85 -21.75 -23.43 1.98
N ALA A 86 -22.90 -23.26 2.66
CA ALA A 86 -23.44 -21.96 3.07
C ALA A 86 -22.49 -21.14 3.99
N GLY A 87 -21.53 -21.79 4.66
CA GLY A 87 -20.49 -21.17 5.45
C GLY A 87 -19.30 -20.64 4.65
N THR A 88 -19.16 -21.01 3.38
CA THR A 88 -18.02 -20.61 2.53
C THR A 88 -18.07 -19.11 2.23
N ARG A 89 -16.93 -18.44 2.32
CA ARG A 89 -16.80 -16.97 2.08
C ARG A 89 -15.71 -16.63 1.09
N THR A 90 -14.87 -17.61 0.73
CA THR A 90 -13.72 -17.40 -0.16
C THR A 90 -13.59 -18.58 -1.14
N TYR A 91 -13.02 -18.29 -2.29
CA TYR A 91 -12.61 -19.28 -3.28
C TYR A 91 -11.43 -18.75 -4.08
N ILE A 92 -10.45 -19.59 -4.38
CA ILE A 92 -9.31 -19.25 -5.22
C ILE A 92 -9.43 -19.97 -6.54
N ASP A 93 -9.58 -19.20 -7.62
CA ASP A 93 -9.55 -19.70 -8.98
C ASP A 93 -8.10 -19.73 -9.48
N THR A 94 -7.53 -20.91 -9.61
CA THR A 94 -6.16 -21.16 -10.09
C THR A 94 -6.10 -21.59 -11.56
N ASP A 95 -7.23 -21.75 -12.22
CA ASP A 95 -7.32 -22.09 -13.64
C ASP A 95 -7.47 -20.83 -14.49
N VAL A 96 -6.53 -19.88 -14.30
CA VAL A 96 -6.49 -18.58 -14.97
C VAL A 96 -5.09 -18.29 -15.50
N GLN A 97 -5.02 -17.41 -16.50
CA GLN A 97 -3.75 -16.95 -17.10
C GLN A 97 -3.57 -15.46 -16.89
N ASN A 98 -2.35 -15.05 -16.51
CA ASN A 98 -1.99 -13.63 -16.38
C ASN A 98 -2.26 -12.86 -17.69
N GLY A 99 -2.76 -11.64 -17.55
CA GLY A 99 -3.12 -10.78 -18.66
C GLY A 99 -4.48 -11.09 -19.33
N THR A 100 -5.15 -12.17 -18.94
CA THR A 100 -6.46 -12.54 -19.49
C THR A 100 -7.58 -12.03 -18.57
N ARG A 101 -8.57 -11.34 -19.16
CA ARG A 101 -9.75 -10.88 -18.41
C ARG A 101 -10.73 -12.02 -18.19
N TYR A 102 -11.08 -12.26 -16.93
CA TYR A 102 -12.13 -13.17 -16.48
C TYR A 102 -13.26 -12.40 -15.82
N GLU A 103 -14.47 -12.85 -16.04
CA GLU A 103 -15.68 -12.32 -15.38
C GLU A 103 -16.28 -13.40 -14.47
N TYR A 104 -16.77 -12.98 -13.30
CA TYR A 104 -17.31 -13.86 -12.26
C TYR A 104 -18.69 -13.44 -11.84
N ARG A 105 -19.53 -14.43 -11.50
CA ARG A 105 -20.83 -14.26 -10.87
C ARG A 105 -20.98 -15.23 -9.72
N LEU A 106 -21.73 -14.82 -8.69
CA LEU A 106 -22.08 -15.67 -7.56
C LEU A 106 -23.57 -16.01 -7.64
N GLY A 107 -23.88 -17.29 -7.70
CA GLY A 107 -25.22 -17.86 -7.52
C GLY A 107 -25.42 -18.24 -6.05
N LEU A 108 -26.54 -17.84 -5.49
CA LEU A 108 -27.04 -18.23 -4.18
C LEU A 108 -28.04 -19.34 -4.38
N VAL A 109 -27.78 -20.53 -3.83
CA VAL A 109 -28.72 -21.65 -3.81
C VAL A 109 -29.59 -21.49 -2.58
N VAL A 110 -30.91 -21.27 -2.82
CA VAL A 110 -31.87 -20.98 -1.76
C VAL A 110 -32.87 -22.14 -1.68
N GLU A 111 -33.16 -22.60 -0.47
CA GLU A 111 -34.11 -23.67 -0.22
C GLU A 111 -35.45 -23.38 -0.91
N ASP A 112 -35.99 -24.39 -1.62
CA ASP A 112 -37.26 -24.34 -2.35
C ASP A 112 -37.40 -23.27 -3.46
N GLN A 113 -36.35 -22.41 -3.69
CA GLN A 113 -36.41 -21.32 -4.65
C GLN A 113 -35.42 -21.46 -5.82
N GLY A 114 -34.53 -22.45 -5.73
CA GLY A 114 -33.48 -22.67 -6.73
C GLY A 114 -32.34 -21.67 -6.64
N GLU A 115 -31.65 -21.43 -7.74
CA GLU A 115 -30.48 -20.58 -7.78
C GLU A 115 -30.79 -19.16 -8.23
N ARG A 116 -30.28 -18.16 -7.50
CA ARG A 116 -30.40 -16.74 -7.79
C ARG A 116 -29.04 -16.08 -7.83
N PHE A 117 -28.82 -15.15 -8.76
CA PHE A 117 -27.58 -14.38 -8.82
C PHE A 117 -27.60 -13.21 -7.85
N SER A 118 -26.45 -12.96 -7.22
CA SER A 118 -26.27 -11.94 -6.16
C SER A 118 -26.18 -10.51 -6.66
N GLY A 119 -26.26 -10.27 -7.94
CA GLY A 119 -26.13 -8.95 -8.58
C GLY A 119 -25.34 -9.01 -9.88
N ASP A 120 -24.63 -7.91 -10.20
CA ASP A 120 -23.84 -7.80 -11.41
C ASP A 120 -22.59 -8.70 -11.37
N SER A 121 -22.05 -8.95 -12.56
CA SER A 121 -20.75 -9.62 -12.67
C SER A 121 -19.61 -8.69 -12.27
N ILE A 122 -18.59 -9.26 -11.67
CA ILE A 122 -17.31 -8.60 -11.46
C ILE A 122 -16.27 -9.19 -12.39
N TRP A 123 -15.16 -8.49 -12.59
CA TRP A 123 -14.09 -9.01 -13.42
C TRP A 123 -12.71 -8.72 -12.82
N ALA A 124 -11.72 -9.53 -13.22
CA ALA A 124 -10.33 -9.40 -12.84
C ALA A 124 -9.41 -9.78 -14.00
N ILE A 125 -8.23 -9.21 -14.01
CA ILE A 125 -7.13 -9.59 -14.90
C ILE A 125 -5.97 -10.05 -14.00
N PRO A 126 -5.72 -11.35 -13.87
CA PRO A 126 -4.61 -11.87 -13.08
C PRO A 126 -3.27 -11.29 -13.55
N GLY A 127 -2.35 -11.13 -12.61
CA GLY A 127 -1.00 -10.65 -12.88
C GLY A 127 -0.11 -10.83 -11.66
N ALA A 128 1.20 -10.80 -11.87
CA ALA A 128 2.18 -11.11 -10.83
C ALA A 128 2.31 -9.99 -9.78
N GLU A 129 2.08 -8.75 -10.16
CA GLU A 129 2.28 -7.59 -9.30
C GLU A 129 1.11 -7.40 -8.31
N LEU A 130 1.41 -7.05 -7.08
CA LEU A 130 0.46 -6.71 -6.02
C LEU A 130 0.96 -5.49 -5.27
N ALA A 131 0.15 -4.42 -5.18
CA ALA A 131 0.51 -3.25 -4.39
C ALA A 131 -0.07 -3.34 -2.98
N TRP A 132 0.70 -2.86 -2.01
CA TRP A 132 0.28 -2.66 -0.63
C TRP A 132 0.29 -1.17 -0.32
N ILE A 133 -0.74 -0.69 0.32
CA ILE A 133 -0.95 0.71 0.62
C ILE A 133 -1.20 0.88 2.11
N ALA A 134 -0.44 1.77 2.73
CA ALA A 134 -0.67 2.20 4.11
C ALA A 134 -1.54 3.47 4.10
N ASP A 135 -2.76 3.38 4.63
CA ASP A 135 -3.65 4.54 4.81
C ASP A 135 -3.75 4.88 6.30
N ARG A 136 -3.02 5.93 6.69
CA ARG A 136 -2.91 6.35 8.11
C ARG A 136 -4.25 6.79 8.70
N SER A 137 -5.06 7.52 7.95
CA SER A 137 -6.33 8.04 8.49
C SER A 137 -7.33 6.95 8.86
N THR A 138 -7.34 5.87 8.09
CA THR A 138 -8.20 4.72 8.35
C THR A 138 -7.55 3.69 9.27
N GLY A 139 -6.22 3.73 9.40
CA GLY A 139 -5.43 2.72 10.10
C GLY A 139 -5.49 1.37 9.38
N LEU A 140 -5.64 1.37 8.06
CA LEU A 140 -5.78 0.16 7.26
C LEU A 140 -4.59 -0.02 6.33
N VAL A 141 -4.19 -1.26 6.16
CA VAL A 141 -3.26 -1.70 5.11
C VAL A 141 -4.06 -2.40 4.02
N TRP A 142 -3.99 -1.87 2.81
CA TRP A 142 -4.76 -2.34 1.67
C TRP A 142 -3.89 -3.19 0.75
N LYS A 143 -4.45 -4.28 0.26
CA LYS A 143 -3.96 -5.02 -0.90
C LYS A 143 -4.67 -4.51 -2.15
N ILE A 144 -3.91 -4.12 -3.15
CA ILE A 144 -4.44 -3.65 -4.44
C ILE A 144 -4.13 -4.73 -5.47
N SER A 145 -5.16 -5.16 -6.19
CA SER A 145 -5.01 -6.17 -7.24
C SER A 145 -4.04 -5.74 -8.35
N SER A 146 -3.46 -6.71 -9.04
CA SER A 146 -2.52 -6.48 -10.15
C SER A 146 -3.11 -5.63 -11.28
N ASP A 147 -4.42 -5.71 -11.52
CA ASP A 147 -5.15 -4.86 -12.47
C ASP A 147 -5.49 -3.46 -11.90
N ALA A 148 -5.11 -3.20 -10.66
CA ALA A 148 -5.37 -1.96 -9.91
C ALA A 148 -6.85 -1.53 -9.92
N ARG A 149 -7.78 -2.48 -9.77
CA ARG A 149 -9.22 -2.24 -9.79
C ARG A 149 -9.95 -2.67 -8.53
N SER A 150 -9.36 -3.59 -7.79
CA SER A 150 -9.94 -4.14 -6.58
C SER A 150 -9.03 -3.89 -5.40
N THR A 151 -9.64 -3.53 -4.28
CA THR A 151 -8.95 -3.33 -3.01
C THR A 151 -9.49 -4.31 -1.99
N HIS A 152 -8.60 -4.89 -1.20
CA HIS A 152 -8.96 -5.64 0.00
C HIS A 152 -8.09 -5.12 1.14
N PHE A 153 -8.66 -4.84 2.30
CA PHE A 153 -7.82 -4.55 3.45
C PHE A 153 -7.29 -5.86 4.05
N ALA A 154 -6.05 -5.82 4.51
CA ALA A 154 -5.48 -6.90 5.28
C ALA A 154 -6.14 -6.96 6.67
N GLN A 155 -6.11 -8.13 7.31
CA GLN A 155 -6.61 -8.26 8.67
C GLN A 155 -5.82 -7.33 9.62
N GLY A 156 -6.53 -6.65 10.50
CA GLY A 156 -5.96 -5.75 11.50
C GLY A 156 -6.30 -4.29 11.23
N ARG A 157 -6.29 -3.52 12.28
CA ARG A 157 -6.40 -2.07 12.26
C ARG A 157 -5.28 -1.48 13.08
N PHE A 158 -4.55 -0.57 12.48
CA PHE A 158 -3.35 0.05 13.03
C PHE A 158 -3.67 1.52 13.37
N PRO A 159 -4.01 1.85 14.64
CA PRO A 159 -4.53 3.17 15.01
C PRO A 159 -3.57 4.33 14.75
N ASP A 160 -2.26 4.08 14.79
CA ASP A 160 -1.23 5.06 14.44
C ASP A 160 -0.20 4.42 13.50
N LEU A 161 -0.69 4.01 12.32
CA LEU A 161 0.10 3.39 11.27
C LEU A 161 1.28 4.28 10.89
N ALA A 162 2.50 3.79 11.10
CA ALA A 162 3.72 4.52 10.85
C ALA A 162 4.28 4.25 9.45
N ASP A 163 4.50 2.96 9.11
CA ASP A 163 5.05 2.57 7.81
C ASP A 163 4.73 1.11 7.46
N ILE A 164 5.00 0.75 6.20
CA ILE A 164 4.96 -0.64 5.70
C ILE A 164 6.16 -0.95 4.82
N ALA A 165 6.62 -2.20 4.87
CA ALA A 165 7.65 -2.72 3.98
C ALA A 165 7.33 -4.16 3.54
N ILE A 166 7.86 -4.57 2.38
CA ILE A 166 7.63 -5.91 1.84
C ILE A 166 8.89 -6.78 1.99
N ASP A 167 8.70 -8.00 2.47
CA ASP A 167 9.64 -9.08 2.26
C ASP A 167 9.31 -9.79 0.94
N ALA A 168 10.05 -9.47 -0.11
CA ALA A 168 9.83 -10.04 -1.44
C ALA A 168 10.12 -11.55 -1.51
N SER A 169 10.84 -12.13 -0.53
CA SER A 169 11.20 -13.55 -0.51
C SER A 169 10.00 -14.45 -0.19
N ASP A 170 9.10 -13.98 0.68
CA ASP A 170 7.88 -14.71 1.09
C ASP A 170 6.59 -13.94 0.82
N ARG A 171 6.71 -12.72 0.26
CA ARG A 171 5.59 -11.84 -0.11
C ARG A 171 4.77 -11.35 1.09
N SER A 172 5.37 -11.34 2.27
CA SER A 172 4.74 -10.78 3.46
C SER A 172 4.90 -9.27 3.53
N CYS A 173 3.91 -8.60 4.11
CA CYS A 173 3.95 -7.17 4.40
C CYS A 173 4.21 -6.98 5.89
N TRP A 174 5.26 -6.24 6.22
CA TRP A 174 5.57 -5.82 7.56
C TRP A 174 4.99 -4.43 7.81
N VAL A 175 4.47 -4.21 9.01
CA VAL A 175 3.75 -2.99 9.39
C VAL A 175 4.27 -2.49 10.72
N SER A 176 4.58 -1.22 10.82
CA SER A 176 4.90 -0.54 12.08
C SER A 176 3.73 0.33 12.54
N ASP A 177 3.37 0.24 13.83
CA ASP A 177 2.28 1.01 14.45
C ASP A 177 2.73 1.58 15.79
N ARG A 178 2.61 2.91 15.95
CA ARG A 178 3.07 3.62 17.16
C ARG A 178 2.15 3.41 18.34
N TYR A 179 0.85 3.32 18.11
CA TYR A 179 -0.13 3.24 19.20
C TYR A 179 0.06 2.02 20.10
N PHE A 180 0.37 0.87 19.49
CA PHE A 180 0.63 -0.37 20.22
C PHE A 180 2.12 -0.65 20.42
N ALA A 181 3.02 0.27 20.03
CA ALA A 181 4.46 0.04 20.01
C ALA A 181 4.80 -1.29 19.31
N GLY A 182 4.11 -1.57 18.21
CA GLY A 182 4.04 -2.88 17.57
C GLY A 182 4.68 -2.94 16.19
N LEU A 183 5.28 -4.09 15.92
CA LEU A 183 5.64 -4.54 14.60
C LEU A 183 4.76 -5.74 14.25
N TYR A 184 4.22 -5.75 13.05
CA TYR A 184 3.29 -6.78 12.60
C TYR A 184 3.75 -7.34 11.27
N ARG A 185 3.46 -8.61 11.03
CA ARG A 185 3.68 -9.27 9.75
C ARG A 185 2.37 -9.84 9.24
N ILE A 186 1.98 -9.45 8.05
CA ILE A 186 0.84 -9.99 7.32
C ILE A 186 1.42 -10.90 6.25
N ASP A 187 1.19 -12.18 6.34
CA ASP A 187 1.72 -13.13 5.37
C ASP A 187 0.97 -13.10 4.03
N SER A 188 1.41 -13.88 3.06
CA SER A 188 0.79 -13.95 1.73
C SER A 188 -0.66 -14.44 1.76
N THR A 189 -1.07 -15.19 2.79
CA THR A 189 -2.45 -15.67 2.99
C THR A 189 -3.33 -14.63 3.69
N GLY A 190 -2.73 -13.62 4.32
CA GLY A 190 -3.40 -12.57 5.06
C GLY A 190 -3.43 -12.79 6.57
N ASP A 191 -2.75 -13.83 7.06
CA ASP A 191 -2.65 -14.09 8.51
C ASP A 191 -1.71 -13.10 9.17
N LEU A 192 -2.12 -12.60 10.35
CA LEU A 192 -1.44 -11.56 11.10
C LEU A 192 -0.62 -12.14 12.25
N SER A 193 0.69 -11.91 12.23
CA SER A 193 1.60 -12.11 13.37
C SER A 193 1.88 -10.78 14.05
N THR A 194 2.01 -10.78 15.38
CA THR A 194 2.18 -9.56 16.19
C THR A 194 3.43 -9.68 17.04
N PHE A 195 4.27 -8.64 16.99
CA PHE A 195 5.49 -8.50 17.78
C PHE A 195 5.42 -7.17 18.54
N THR A 196 5.30 -7.21 19.86
CA THR A 196 5.14 -6.03 20.71
C THR A 196 6.34 -5.82 21.61
N ALA A 197 6.50 -4.59 22.12
CA ALA A 197 7.54 -4.21 23.06
C ALA A 197 8.99 -4.34 22.56
N LEU A 198 9.20 -4.29 21.26
CA LEU A 198 10.53 -4.29 20.65
C LEU A 198 11.17 -2.90 20.71
N VAL A 199 10.37 -1.88 20.45
CA VAL A 199 10.73 -0.45 20.46
C VAL A 199 9.57 0.32 21.10
N GLU A 200 9.81 1.56 21.54
CA GLU A 200 8.77 2.35 22.21
C GLU A 200 7.89 3.09 21.21
N GLU A 201 8.46 3.67 20.16
CA GLU A 201 7.74 4.40 19.12
C GLU A 201 8.26 4.02 17.73
N PRO A 202 7.73 2.94 17.12
CA PRO A 202 8.19 2.49 15.81
C PRO A 202 7.86 3.51 14.71
N GLY A 203 8.86 3.81 13.89
CA GLY A 203 8.79 4.74 12.76
C GLY A 203 8.92 4.05 11.42
N GLU A 204 9.78 4.60 10.55
CA GLU A 204 10.06 4.05 9.22
C GLU A 204 10.67 2.66 9.31
N LEU A 205 10.25 1.80 8.39
CA LEU A 205 10.59 0.38 8.32
C LEU A 205 11.10 0.05 6.91
N GLU A 206 12.24 -0.62 6.84
CA GLU A 206 12.79 -1.13 5.59
C GLU A 206 13.19 -2.60 5.72
N ILE A 207 13.05 -3.36 4.65
CA ILE A 207 13.36 -4.79 4.59
C ILE A 207 14.46 -5.05 3.55
N ASP A 208 15.54 -5.68 3.98
CA ASP A 208 16.50 -6.36 3.11
C ASP A 208 16.12 -7.84 3.03
N ALA A 209 15.37 -8.19 2.00
CA ALA A 209 14.90 -9.55 1.79
C ALA A 209 16.06 -10.53 1.44
N GLU A 210 17.14 -10.03 0.87
CA GLU A 210 18.31 -10.86 0.51
C GLU A 210 19.11 -11.26 1.74
N SER A 211 19.40 -10.31 2.63
CA SER A 211 20.11 -10.57 3.89
C SER A 211 19.18 -11.06 5.01
N ARG A 212 17.88 -11.11 4.79
CA ARG A 212 16.84 -11.49 5.76
C ARG A 212 16.83 -10.61 7.00
N ILE A 213 16.95 -9.28 6.81
CA ILE A 213 17.04 -8.29 7.88
C ILE A 213 15.98 -7.21 7.70
N GLY A 214 15.30 -6.88 8.80
CA GLY A 214 14.45 -5.70 8.92
C GLY A 214 15.16 -4.59 9.69
N TRP A 215 14.93 -3.35 9.26
CA TRP A 215 15.46 -2.12 9.87
C TRP A 215 14.30 -1.24 10.31
N LEU A 216 14.39 -0.67 11.50
CA LEU A 216 13.31 0.11 12.10
C LEU A 216 13.86 1.31 12.87
N ILE A 217 13.26 2.47 12.69
CA ILE A 217 13.51 3.64 13.51
C ILE A 217 12.68 3.55 14.79
N ASP A 218 13.32 3.72 15.96
CA ASP A 218 12.65 3.99 17.24
C ASP A 218 12.74 5.48 17.52
N THR A 219 11.66 6.19 17.21
CA THR A 219 11.62 7.65 17.29
C THR A 219 11.68 8.18 18.72
N ALA A 220 11.13 7.44 19.69
CA ALA A 220 11.17 7.81 21.11
C ALA A 220 12.59 7.92 21.67
N HIS A 221 13.49 7.07 21.17
CA HIS A 221 14.88 7.05 21.63
C HIS A 221 15.89 7.59 20.62
N SER A 222 15.42 8.15 19.50
CA SER A 222 16.27 8.63 18.41
C SER A 222 17.34 7.60 18.01
N ARG A 223 16.94 6.34 17.83
CA ARG A 223 17.82 5.24 17.47
C ARG A 223 17.29 4.42 16.30
N VAL A 224 18.16 3.65 15.68
CA VAL A 224 17.80 2.64 14.68
C VAL A 224 18.10 1.27 15.25
N VAL A 225 17.21 0.35 15.00
CA VAL A 225 17.35 -1.06 15.36
C VAL A 225 17.23 -1.93 14.11
N TRP A 226 17.78 -3.14 14.18
CA TRP A 226 17.61 -4.15 13.15
C TRP A 226 17.24 -5.49 13.78
N PHE A 227 16.62 -6.38 13.01
CA PHE A 227 16.12 -7.69 13.45
C PHE A 227 16.16 -8.71 12.31
N SER A 228 16.26 -10.00 12.67
CA SER A 228 16.21 -11.09 11.70
C SER A 228 14.76 -11.38 11.30
N LEU A 229 14.51 -11.52 10.00
CA LEU A 229 13.22 -11.95 9.45
C LEU A 229 12.94 -13.44 9.63
N ASP A 230 13.97 -14.23 9.98
CA ASP A 230 13.85 -15.68 10.15
C ASP A 230 13.42 -16.08 11.57
N ALA A 231 13.23 -15.12 12.47
CA ALA A 231 12.72 -15.36 13.81
C ALA A 231 11.23 -15.75 13.76
N ALA A 232 10.94 -17.02 14.10
CA ALA A 232 9.58 -17.57 13.92
C ALA A 232 8.57 -17.11 14.98
N ASP A 233 8.99 -17.06 16.26
CA ASP A 233 8.06 -16.86 17.38
C ASP A 233 8.40 -15.67 18.30
N SER A 234 9.62 -15.16 18.24
CA SER A 234 10.05 -13.98 19.00
C SER A 234 11.08 -13.19 18.21
N LEU A 235 10.82 -11.93 17.97
CA LEU A 235 11.79 -11.00 17.42
C LEU A 235 12.66 -10.45 18.54
N GLU A 236 13.97 -10.48 18.32
CA GLU A 236 14.93 -9.71 19.10
C GLU A 236 15.47 -8.58 18.23
N VAL A 237 15.61 -7.39 18.80
CA VAL A 237 16.16 -6.24 18.08
C VAL A 237 17.55 -5.94 18.57
N GLU A 238 18.43 -5.63 17.65
CA GLU A 238 19.77 -5.12 17.93
C GLU A 238 19.85 -3.63 17.62
N VAL A 239 20.51 -2.87 18.51
CA VAL A 239 20.64 -1.42 18.35
C VAL A 239 21.85 -1.13 17.47
N VAL A 240 21.67 -0.27 16.47
CA VAL A 240 22.78 0.27 15.67
C VAL A 240 23.72 1.05 16.59
N ASP A 241 25.01 0.69 16.58
CA ASP A 241 26.06 1.34 17.38
C ASP A 241 26.46 2.69 16.76
N ALA A 242 25.51 3.61 16.75
CA ALA A 242 25.69 5.00 16.34
C ALA A 242 24.71 5.89 17.11
N SER A 243 25.15 7.09 17.46
CA SER A 243 24.28 8.08 18.12
C SER A 243 23.59 8.91 17.06
N PHE A 244 22.26 8.93 17.06
CA PHE A 244 21.43 9.75 16.20
C PHE A 244 20.76 10.86 17.02
N ALA A 245 20.45 12.00 16.36
CA ALA A 245 19.66 13.06 16.96
C ALA A 245 18.20 13.04 16.44
N SER A 246 18.04 12.77 15.15
CA SER A 246 16.72 12.65 14.49
C SER A 246 16.83 11.76 13.26
N PRO A 247 16.90 10.42 13.43
CA PRO A 247 16.87 9.51 12.29
C PRO A 247 15.47 9.58 11.67
N VAL A 248 15.39 9.84 10.35
CA VAL A 248 14.13 10.10 9.64
C VAL A 248 13.90 9.22 8.43
N ALA A 249 14.95 8.63 7.85
CA ALA A 249 14.81 7.81 6.67
C ALA A 249 15.80 6.65 6.65
N LEU A 250 15.36 5.54 6.08
CA LEU A 250 16.10 4.30 5.89
C LEU A 250 16.15 3.92 4.41
N ALA A 251 17.23 3.28 3.99
CA ALA A 251 17.29 2.60 2.69
C ALA A 251 18.13 1.33 2.82
N ALA A 252 17.46 0.20 2.96
CA ALA A 252 18.11 -1.10 3.13
C ALA A 252 18.73 -1.60 1.82
N GLN A 253 19.94 -2.15 1.94
CA GLN A 253 20.69 -2.80 0.87
C GLN A 253 21.29 -4.10 1.41
N PRO A 254 21.68 -5.05 0.54
CA PRO A 254 22.34 -6.25 0.99
C PRO A 254 23.55 -5.96 1.90
N GLY A 255 23.49 -6.51 3.13
CA GLY A 255 24.51 -6.38 4.15
C GLY A 255 24.47 -5.09 4.98
N GLY A 256 23.47 -4.21 4.82
CA GLY A 256 23.40 -3.00 5.64
C GLY A 256 22.27 -2.05 5.28
N CYS A 257 22.31 -0.87 5.88
CA CYS A 257 21.29 0.15 5.67
C CYS A 257 21.91 1.56 5.67
N TRP A 258 21.44 2.39 4.75
CA TRP A 258 21.64 3.82 4.80
C TRP A 258 20.63 4.46 5.75
N ILE A 259 21.10 5.34 6.61
CA ILE A 259 20.30 5.99 7.66
C ILE A 259 20.53 7.49 7.55
N ALA A 260 19.46 8.26 7.37
CA ALA A 260 19.51 9.73 7.39
C ALA A 260 19.22 10.26 8.79
N ASP A 261 20.13 11.07 9.32
CA ASP A 261 19.97 11.84 10.56
C ASP A 261 19.79 13.31 10.22
N GLN A 262 18.54 13.74 10.18
CA GLN A 262 18.15 15.07 9.72
C GLN A 262 18.78 16.17 10.57
N SER A 263 18.66 16.08 11.90
CA SER A 263 19.17 17.13 12.80
C SER A 263 20.70 17.22 12.83
N GLN A 264 21.42 16.17 12.51
CA GLN A 264 22.86 16.18 12.39
C GLN A 264 23.34 16.48 10.96
N GLY A 265 22.42 16.59 10.00
CA GLY A 265 22.75 16.86 8.61
C GLY A 265 23.70 15.84 8.01
N ARG A 266 23.42 14.55 8.25
CA ARG A 266 24.30 13.46 7.78
C ARG A 266 23.53 12.24 7.34
N VAL A 267 24.20 11.40 6.55
CA VAL A 267 23.76 10.06 6.17
C VAL A 267 24.86 9.07 6.53
N ILE A 268 24.49 7.96 7.15
CA ILE A 268 25.41 6.89 7.55
C ILE A 268 25.02 5.60 6.83
N PHE A 269 26.00 4.86 6.30
CA PHE A 269 25.83 3.45 5.95
C PHE A 269 26.35 2.57 7.09
N TYR A 270 25.46 1.75 7.64
CA TYR A 270 25.78 0.80 8.72
C TYR A 270 25.71 -0.63 8.20
N GLN A 271 26.76 -1.42 8.45
CA GLN A 271 26.85 -2.85 8.11
C GLN A 271 26.53 -3.72 9.32
N THR A 272 25.72 -4.75 9.12
CA THR A 272 25.28 -5.66 10.20
C THR A 272 26.38 -6.60 10.69
N ASP A 273 27.43 -6.82 9.90
CA ASP A 273 28.59 -7.63 10.29
C ASP A 273 29.60 -6.89 11.18
N GLY A 274 29.31 -5.66 11.59
CA GLY A 274 30.21 -4.80 12.35
C GLY A 274 31.30 -4.17 11.50
N GLY A 275 31.18 -4.22 10.17
CA GLY A 275 32.11 -3.66 9.22
C GLY A 275 32.18 -2.14 9.22
N ARG A 276 32.87 -1.59 8.22
CA ARG A 276 33.12 -0.15 8.10
C ARG A 276 31.83 0.61 7.91
N GLN A 277 31.56 1.57 8.79
CA GLN A 277 30.55 2.61 8.59
C GLN A 277 31.08 3.69 7.64
N VAL A 278 30.23 4.14 6.73
CA VAL A 278 30.48 5.33 5.91
C VAL A 278 29.59 6.42 6.46
N GLU A 279 30.15 7.60 6.69
CA GLU A 279 29.42 8.79 7.15
C GLU A 279 29.70 9.95 6.21
N VAL A 280 28.63 10.57 5.71
CA VAL A 280 28.66 11.79 4.91
C VAL A 280 27.86 12.85 5.64
N GLY A 281 28.57 13.88 6.12
CA GLY A 281 28.01 15.01 6.87
C GLY A 281 27.94 16.29 6.05
N GLY A 282 27.38 17.35 6.66
CA GLY A 282 27.23 18.66 6.02
C GLY A 282 26.10 18.71 5.00
N LEU A 283 25.14 17.80 5.12
CA LEU A 283 23.95 17.73 4.28
C LEU A 283 22.86 18.65 4.87
N GLU A 284 22.14 19.34 4.02
CA GLU A 284 21.05 20.20 4.41
C GLU A 284 19.76 19.37 4.52
N GLU A 285 19.27 19.17 5.74
CA GLU A 285 18.01 18.48 6.07
C GLU A 285 17.72 17.21 5.22
N PRO A 286 18.51 16.13 5.34
CA PRO A 286 18.22 14.90 4.63
C PRO A 286 16.85 14.34 5.05
N MET A 287 15.99 14.00 4.06
CA MET A 287 14.56 13.71 4.28
C MET A 287 14.13 12.32 3.85
N GLN A 288 14.55 11.89 2.68
CA GLN A 288 14.16 10.60 2.09
C GLN A 288 15.35 9.95 1.43
N LEU A 289 15.46 8.64 1.61
CA LEU A 289 16.47 7.79 1.00
C LEU A 289 15.82 6.78 0.06
N ALA A 290 16.53 6.39 -0.99
CA ALA A 290 16.17 5.28 -1.85
C ALA A 290 17.44 4.54 -2.30
N ALA A 291 17.51 3.24 -1.98
CA ALA A 291 18.66 2.40 -2.30
C ALA A 291 18.83 2.24 -3.82
N GLY A 292 20.04 2.43 -4.30
CA GLY A 292 20.41 2.27 -5.70
C GLY A 292 20.66 0.82 -6.12
N ALA A 293 21.26 0.65 -7.30
CA ALA A 293 21.47 -0.66 -7.91
C ALA A 293 22.59 -1.48 -7.23
N SER A 294 23.57 -0.82 -6.64
CA SER A 294 24.71 -1.48 -6.01
C SER A 294 24.95 -0.91 -4.61
N GLU A 295 25.94 -0.04 -4.47
CA GLU A 295 26.37 0.51 -3.19
C GLU A 295 25.97 1.97 -3.01
N GLU A 296 25.18 2.51 -3.92
CA GLU A 296 24.73 3.88 -3.89
C GLU A 296 23.34 4.05 -3.27
N VAL A 297 23.07 5.27 -2.81
CA VAL A 297 21.79 5.74 -2.33
C VAL A 297 21.48 7.11 -2.94
N TRP A 298 20.23 7.28 -3.32
CA TRP A 298 19.69 8.57 -3.69
C TRP A 298 18.99 9.20 -2.49
N LEU A 299 19.10 10.51 -2.36
CA LEU A 299 18.49 11.20 -1.24
C LEU A 299 17.93 12.57 -1.63
N LEU A 300 16.82 12.94 -1.00
CA LEU A 300 16.29 14.29 -1.01
C LEU A 300 16.79 15.05 0.21
N ILE A 301 17.19 16.29 -0.03
CA ILE A 301 17.66 17.25 0.98
C ILE A 301 16.92 18.60 0.83
N ASP A 302 17.09 19.51 1.77
CA ASP A 302 16.58 20.88 1.72
C ASP A 302 15.09 20.93 1.35
N GLU A 303 14.23 20.28 2.15
CA GLU A 303 12.78 20.18 1.92
C GLU A 303 12.41 19.73 0.49
N GLY A 304 13.26 18.91 -0.14
CA GLY A 304 13.06 18.39 -1.50
C GLY A 304 13.57 19.30 -2.62
N ARG A 305 14.29 20.41 -2.30
CA ARG A 305 14.90 21.28 -3.32
C ARG A 305 16.19 20.72 -3.88
N GLY A 306 16.86 19.81 -3.15
CA GLY A 306 18.08 19.15 -3.56
C GLY A 306 17.93 17.65 -3.75
N LEU A 307 18.54 17.12 -4.80
CA LEU A 307 18.68 15.70 -5.07
C LEU A 307 20.16 15.33 -5.11
N LEU A 308 20.56 14.37 -4.28
CA LEU A 308 21.94 13.88 -4.24
C LEU A 308 21.97 12.38 -4.48
N ARG A 309 23.11 11.90 -4.98
CA ARG A 309 23.49 10.50 -5.01
C ARG A 309 24.78 10.33 -4.22
N LEU A 310 24.79 9.37 -3.30
CA LEU A 310 25.97 9.02 -2.51
C LEU A 310 26.35 7.57 -2.80
N ASP A 311 27.66 7.25 -2.62
CA ASP A 311 28.14 5.88 -2.64
C ASP A 311 28.85 5.51 -1.33
N ARG A 312 29.22 4.23 -1.20
CA ARG A 312 29.93 3.71 -0.01
C ARG A 312 31.38 4.20 0.11
N SER A 313 31.91 4.95 -0.86
CA SER A 313 33.20 5.65 -0.71
C SER A 313 33.04 7.01 -0.04
N GLY A 314 31.79 7.51 0.09
CA GLY A 314 31.46 8.85 0.58
C GLY A 314 31.48 9.90 -0.53
N GLU A 315 31.59 9.48 -1.80
CA GLU A 315 31.48 10.41 -2.93
C GLU A 315 30.02 10.84 -3.11
N THR A 316 29.82 12.14 -3.32
CA THR A 316 28.52 12.78 -3.49
C THR A 316 28.41 13.39 -4.87
N LEU A 317 27.28 13.16 -5.53
CA LEU A 317 26.90 13.77 -6.81
C LEU A 317 25.62 14.59 -6.62
N GLY A 318 25.70 15.91 -6.79
CA GLY A 318 24.53 16.78 -6.87
C GLY A 318 23.85 16.67 -8.24
N VAL A 319 22.53 16.63 -8.24
CA VAL A 319 21.73 16.50 -9.46
C VAL A 319 20.71 17.64 -9.52
N ASP A 320 20.72 18.37 -10.65
CA ASP A 320 19.82 19.49 -10.87
C ASP A 320 18.40 19.00 -11.19
N LEU A 321 17.43 19.38 -10.38
CA LEU A 321 16.02 19.10 -10.60
C LEU A 321 15.46 20.02 -11.71
N PRO A 322 14.62 19.50 -12.65
CA PRO A 322 13.98 20.32 -13.67
C PRO A 322 12.73 21.07 -13.13
N PHE A 323 12.47 21.00 -11.84
CA PHE A 323 11.36 21.66 -11.12
C PHE A 323 11.81 22.08 -9.71
N ALA A 324 11.01 22.92 -9.04
CA ALA A 324 11.42 23.61 -7.82
C ALA A 324 11.58 22.69 -6.59
N MET A 325 10.77 21.61 -6.49
CA MET A 325 10.73 20.75 -5.32
C MET A 325 10.31 19.31 -5.69
N ALA A 326 11.04 18.35 -5.17
CA ALA A 326 10.71 16.94 -5.20
C ALA A 326 9.91 16.53 -3.95
N LEU A 327 8.91 15.69 -4.14
CA LEU A 327 8.04 15.18 -3.08
C LEU A 327 8.35 13.75 -2.69
N SER A 328 8.88 12.97 -3.63
CA SER A 328 9.20 11.56 -3.42
C SER A 328 10.19 11.05 -4.47
N ILE A 329 11.01 10.08 -4.06
CA ILE A 329 11.92 9.36 -4.95
C ILE A 329 11.67 7.85 -4.87
N SER A 330 11.95 7.17 -5.97
CA SER A 330 12.00 5.72 -6.07
C SER A 330 13.10 5.31 -7.05
N VAL A 331 13.82 4.25 -6.74
CA VAL A 331 14.96 3.82 -7.57
C VAL A 331 14.70 2.45 -8.15
N ASP A 332 14.94 2.33 -9.45
CA ASP A 332 15.08 1.02 -10.09
C ASP A 332 16.39 0.38 -9.64
N ARG A 333 16.32 -0.55 -8.71
CA ARG A 333 17.51 -1.24 -8.17
C ARG A 333 18.29 -2.05 -9.22
N LYS A 334 17.70 -2.31 -10.38
CA LYS A 334 18.36 -3.06 -11.46
C LYS A 334 19.23 -2.16 -12.31
N THR A 335 18.79 -0.94 -12.59
CA THR A 335 19.47 0.00 -13.47
C THR A 335 20.14 1.15 -12.74
N GLY A 336 19.75 1.42 -11.48
CA GLY A 336 20.16 2.58 -10.71
C GLY A 336 19.43 3.87 -11.09
N ALA A 337 18.46 3.81 -12.01
CA ALA A 337 17.68 4.97 -12.44
C ALA A 337 16.80 5.48 -11.29
N CYS A 338 16.85 6.80 -11.04
CA CYS A 338 16.07 7.48 -10.00
C CYS A 338 14.85 8.17 -10.60
N TRP A 339 13.69 7.78 -10.13
CA TRP A 339 12.40 8.37 -10.44
C TRP A 339 12.05 9.40 -9.38
N VAL A 340 11.77 10.62 -9.79
CA VAL A 340 11.54 11.75 -8.89
C VAL A 340 10.19 12.36 -9.17
N LEU A 341 9.33 12.42 -8.16
CA LEU A 341 8.01 13.05 -8.21
C LEU A 341 8.12 14.49 -7.71
N GLY A 342 7.69 15.46 -8.52
CA GLY A 342 7.38 16.82 -8.12
C GLY A 342 5.87 17.03 -7.97
N GLU A 343 5.41 18.26 -7.79
CA GLU A 343 4.00 18.57 -7.56
C GLU A 343 3.08 18.08 -8.70
N GLN A 344 3.48 18.33 -9.95
CA GLN A 344 2.78 17.87 -11.16
C GLN A 344 3.78 17.36 -12.21
N ASN A 345 4.92 16.87 -11.78
CA ASN A 345 6.02 16.49 -12.61
C ASN A 345 6.59 15.13 -12.21
N ILE A 346 7.13 14.40 -13.18
CA ILE A 346 8.00 13.26 -12.94
C ILE A 346 9.26 13.45 -13.75
N ALA A 347 10.42 13.32 -13.12
CA ALA A 347 11.71 13.26 -13.78
C ALA A 347 12.38 11.91 -13.56
N VAL A 348 13.13 11.43 -14.54
CA VAL A 348 13.91 10.21 -14.44
C VAL A 348 15.36 10.54 -14.71
N PHE A 349 16.21 10.15 -13.78
CA PHE A 349 17.66 10.32 -13.89
C PHE A 349 18.33 8.96 -14.05
N SER A 350 19.33 8.89 -14.90
CA SER A 350 20.20 7.71 -14.99
C SER A 350 20.98 7.50 -13.68
N ALA A 351 21.56 6.33 -13.50
CA ALA A 351 22.48 6.05 -12.38
C ALA A 351 23.65 7.04 -12.29
N LEU A 352 23.97 7.74 -13.34
CA LEU A 352 25.05 8.76 -13.39
C LEU A 352 24.54 10.19 -13.16
N GLY A 353 23.25 10.37 -12.80
CA GLY A 353 22.67 11.68 -12.51
C GLY A 353 22.24 12.48 -13.75
N SER A 354 22.29 11.89 -14.96
CA SER A 354 21.82 12.57 -16.17
C SER A 354 20.31 12.48 -16.29
N LEU A 355 19.64 13.61 -16.56
CA LEU A 355 18.21 13.65 -16.84
C LEU A 355 17.90 12.88 -18.13
N GLU A 356 17.10 11.83 -18.04
CA GLU A 356 16.69 10.99 -19.18
C GLU A 356 15.28 11.32 -19.68
N GLN A 357 14.37 11.59 -18.75
CA GLN A 357 12.97 11.87 -19.08
C GLN A 357 12.40 12.89 -18.10
N HIS A 358 11.44 13.69 -18.59
CA HIS A 358 10.70 14.64 -17.78
C HIS A 358 9.29 14.80 -18.34
N TRP A 359 8.29 14.50 -17.52
CA TRP A 359 6.88 14.70 -17.84
C TRP A 359 6.31 15.81 -16.97
N THR A 360 5.52 16.66 -17.59
CA THR A 360 4.73 17.72 -16.96
C THR A 360 3.25 17.37 -17.02
N GLU A 361 2.44 18.00 -16.20
CA GLU A 361 0.99 17.79 -16.15
C GLU A 361 0.60 16.35 -15.70
N VAL A 362 1.46 15.73 -14.90
CA VAL A 362 1.13 14.47 -14.24
C VAL A 362 0.12 14.76 -13.13
N SER A 363 -0.69 13.76 -12.80
CA SER A 363 -1.64 13.85 -11.67
C SER A 363 -0.92 14.24 -10.38
N GLU A 364 -1.54 15.12 -9.59
CA GLU A 364 -1.05 15.50 -8.27
C GLU A 364 -0.78 14.27 -7.42
N GLY A 365 0.42 14.20 -6.86
CA GLY A 365 0.88 13.06 -6.06
C GLY A 365 1.70 13.49 -4.86
N THR A 366 1.78 12.61 -3.87
CA THR A 366 2.58 12.81 -2.67
C THR A 366 3.65 11.74 -2.48
N ARG A 367 3.43 10.56 -3.05
CA ARG A 367 4.38 9.44 -3.03
C ARG A 367 4.46 8.78 -4.39
N LEU A 368 5.63 8.30 -4.73
CA LEU A 368 5.89 7.56 -5.96
C LEU A 368 6.58 6.23 -5.62
N PHE A 369 6.17 5.19 -6.34
CA PHE A 369 6.87 3.91 -6.38
C PHE A 369 6.99 3.47 -7.83
N TYR A 370 8.21 3.11 -8.25
CA TYR A 370 8.46 2.52 -9.57
C TYR A 370 8.66 1.00 -9.43
N ASP A 371 7.87 0.24 -10.18
CA ASP A 371 8.02 -1.21 -10.34
C ASP A 371 8.82 -1.51 -11.59
N PRO A 372 10.10 -1.93 -11.45
CA PRO A 372 10.97 -2.19 -12.60
C PRO A 372 10.64 -3.50 -13.33
N VAL A 373 9.96 -4.44 -12.68
CA VAL A 373 9.60 -5.74 -13.28
C VAL A 373 8.52 -5.56 -14.33
N HIS A 374 7.44 -4.85 -13.96
CA HIS A 374 6.30 -4.62 -14.87
C HIS A 374 6.36 -3.27 -15.57
N ARG A 375 7.39 -2.43 -15.28
CA ARG A 375 7.58 -1.10 -15.83
C ARG A 375 6.34 -0.23 -15.59
N ARG A 376 5.98 -0.08 -14.30
CA ARG A 376 4.82 0.68 -13.85
C ARG A 376 5.21 1.72 -12.83
N ILE A 377 4.52 2.86 -12.89
CA ILE A 377 4.63 3.92 -11.91
C ILE A 377 3.35 3.91 -11.09
N TRP A 378 3.50 3.89 -9.78
CA TRP A 378 2.42 4.06 -8.84
C TRP A 378 2.58 5.41 -8.15
N ILE A 379 1.51 6.21 -8.14
CA ILE A 379 1.50 7.53 -7.50
C ILE A 379 0.31 7.59 -6.55
N SER A 380 0.54 8.00 -5.31
CA SER A 380 -0.54 8.33 -4.39
C SER A 380 -0.75 9.83 -4.32
N SER A 381 -2.00 10.24 -4.23
CA SER A 381 -2.44 11.52 -3.70
C SER A 381 -3.12 11.30 -2.34
N ALA A 382 -3.63 12.37 -1.73
CA ALA A 382 -4.30 12.24 -0.42
C ALA A 382 -5.45 11.21 -0.43
N ASN A 383 -6.20 11.11 -1.52
CA ASN A 383 -7.43 10.31 -1.62
C ASN A 383 -7.48 9.34 -2.80
N ALA A 384 -6.43 9.26 -3.60
CA ALA A 384 -6.40 8.42 -4.80
C ALA A 384 -5.04 7.76 -5.02
N LEU A 385 -5.08 6.62 -5.68
CA LEU A 385 -3.93 5.89 -6.18
C LEU A 385 -4.00 5.82 -7.71
N TRP A 386 -2.92 6.19 -8.36
CA TRP A 386 -2.76 6.12 -9.81
C TRP A 386 -1.76 5.04 -10.18
N LYS A 387 -2.06 4.32 -11.24
CA LYS A 387 -1.13 3.41 -11.91
C LYS A 387 -0.90 3.91 -13.33
N LEU A 388 0.36 4.10 -13.71
CA LEU A 388 0.76 4.61 -15.03
C LEU A 388 1.74 3.62 -15.69
N THR A 389 1.88 3.76 -17.00
CA THR A 389 3.01 3.16 -17.74
C THR A 389 4.30 3.88 -17.36
N ASP A 390 5.46 3.30 -17.72
CA ASP A 390 6.76 3.96 -17.61
C ASP A 390 6.97 5.09 -18.65
N GLN A 391 5.96 5.38 -19.45
CA GLN A 391 5.90 6.54 -20.34
C GLN A 391 4.98 7.65 -19.79
N GLY A 392 4.46 7.48 -18.56
CA GLY A 392 3.59 8.46 -17.90
C GLY A 392 2.11 8.39 -18.30
N GLU A 393 1.71 7.40 -19.11
CA GLU A 393 0.30 7.24 -19.51
C GLU A 393 -0.52 6.61 -18.38
N ALA A 394 -1.64 7.22 -18.02
CA ALA A 394 -2.53 6.71 -16.98
C ALA A 394 -3.22 5.40 -17.42
N LEU A 395 -3.04 4.35 -16.67
CA LEU A 395 -3.70 3.05 -16.86
C LEU A 395 -5.00 2.95 -16.06
N THR A 396 -4.96 3.38 -14.81
CA THR A 396 -6.10 3.32 -13.92
C THR A 396 -5.94 4.28 -12.75
N ARG A 397 -7.07 4.58 -12.11
CA ARG A 397 -7.17 5.33 -10.87
C ARG A 397 -8.10 4.60 -9.92
N LEU A 398 -7.70 4.52 -8.65
CA LEU A 398 -8.53 4.08 -7.54
C LEU A 398 -8.74 5.23 -6.58
N ASP A 399 -9.99 5.48 -6.21
CA ASP A 399 -10.39 6.47 -5.21
C ASP A 399 -10.81 5.76 -3.91
N GLY A 400 -10.97 6.54 -2.84
CA GLY A 400 -11.51 6.03 -1.57
C GLY A 400 -10.48 5.89 -0.45
N PHE A 401 -9.25 6.35 -0.67
CA PHE A 401 -8.24 6.50 0.38
C PHE A 401 -8.39 7.85 1.09
N SER A 402 -7.78 7.99 2.26
CA SER A 402 -7.88 9.23 3.04
C SER A 402 -6.52 9.85 3.34
N SER A 403 -5.47 9.06 3.54
CA SER A 403 -4.10 9.52 3.78
C SER A 403 -3.10 8.42 3.49
N ILE A 404 -2.77 8.23 2.22
CA ILE A 404 -1.73 7.27 1.82
C ILE A 404 -0.37 7.81 2.23
N ILE A 405 0.33 7.05 3.07
CA ILE A 405 1.68 7.40 3.55
C ILE A 405 2.78 6.58 2.88
N ARG A 406 2.48 5.37 2.45
CA ARG A 406 3.43 4.47 1.80
C ARG A 406 2.75 3.61 0.72
N ILE A 407 3.47 3.38 -0.34
CA ILE A 407 3.16 2.40 -1.39
C ILE A 407 4.33 1.46 -1.48
N VAL A 408 4.08 0.18 -1.47
CA VAL A 408 5.08 -0.85 -1.79
C VAL A 408 4.47 -1.87 -2.75
N VAL A 409 5.25 -2.34 -3.71
CA VAL A 409 4.76 -3.27 -4.73
C VAL A 409 5.54 -4.56 -4.63
N ASP A 410 4.81 -5.67 -4.48
CA ASP A 410 5.35 -7.01 -4.67
C ASP A 410 5.31 -7.31 -6.17
N PRO A 411 6.45 -7.39 -6.85
CA PRO A 411 6.48 -7.62 -8.29
C PRO A 411 6.08 -9.06 -8.69
N GLY A 412 5.88 -9.94 -7.70
CA GLY A 412 5.63 -11.34 -7.96
C GLY A 412 6.90 -12.12 -8.30
N ARG A 413 6.71 -13.37 -8.67
CA ARG A 413 7.81 -14.21 -9.19
C ARG A 413 7.86 -13.98 -10.70
N GLY A 414 8.92 -13.32 -11.16
CA GLY A 414 9.19 -13.11 -12.58
C GLY A 414 9.50 -14.41 -13.32
#